data_3a505774cb79754a16ae95cb814b2479
#
_entry.id   3a505774cb79754a16ae95cb814b2479
#
_cell.length_a   1.000
_cell.length_b   1.000
_cell.length_c   1.000
_cell.angle_alpha   90.00
_cell.angle_beta   90.00
_cell.angle_gamma   90.00
#
_symmetry.space_group_name_H-M   'P 1'
#
loop_
_entity.id
_entity.type
_entity.pdbx_description
1 polymer ?
#
loop_
_entity_poly.entity_id
_entity_poly.type
_entity_poly.pdbx_seq_one_letter_code
_entity_poly.pdbx_strand_id
1 'polypeptide(L)'
;VCLVSSGGDPYEDRYLDGVFTKTPALNLAPYMEGIIDGFPGRSSRVRLMQLRPRENVFWHFDGWQSLDKRYVRLHIPIVTNSGVRFQISHEDCRWRPGELWYGDFAFPHRLYNGGDSPRVHLVMDFAVNNDLKALFPRAIQDGAKTRRKIRKLCTDSKVVYRKVVYRTVQVVHRQTVQPPLTWPLF
;
A
#
# COMPACT_ATOMS: atom_id res chain seq x y z
N VAL A 1 0.86 14.31 -5.20
CA VAL A 1 -0.23 15.16 -4.72
C VAL A 1 -1.14 14.37 -3.81
N CYS A 2 -1.61 14.97 -2.72
CA CYS A 2 -2.58 14.37 -1.81
C CYS A 2 -4.01 14.68 -2.28
N LEU A 3 -4.85 13.64 -2.27
CA LEU A 3 -6.29 13.73 -2.51
C LEU A 3 -7.07 13.78 -1.18
N VAL A 4 -6.50 13.18 -0.13
CA VAL A 4 -6.92 13.32 1.27
C VAL A 4 -5.66 13.53 2.11
N SER A 5 -5.66 14.55 2.95
CA SER A 5 -4.52 14.89 3.80
C SER A 5 -4.97 15.44 5.17
N SER A 6 -4.03 15.58 6.09
CA SER A 6 -4.28 16.31 7.34
C SER A 6 -4.48 17.79 7.03
N GLY A 7 -5.66 18.33 7.39
CA GLY A 7 -6.02 19.72 7.12
C GLY A 7 -6.41 20.05 5.67
N GLY A 8 -6.47 19.08 4.74
CA GLY A 8 -6.94 19.30 3.37
C GLY A 8 -5.96 19.98 2.43
N ASP A 9 -4.70 20.11 2.78
CA ASP A 9 -3.66 20.65 1.89
C ASP A 9 -3.20 19.57 0.89
N PRO A 10 -3.29 19.78 -0.45
CA PRO A 10 -2.86 18.82 -1.46
C PRO A 10 -1.34 18.57 -1.49
N TYR A 11 -0.55 19.38 -0.82
CA TYR A 11 0.92 19.25 -0.74
C TYR A 11 1.40 18.72 0.62
N GLU A 12 0.52 18.59 1.62
CA GLU A 12 0.88 18.05 2.94
C GLU A 12 0.82 16.52 2.93
N ASP A 13 2.00 15.89 2.99
CA ASP A 13 2.15 14.43 2.94
C ASP A 13 2.47 13.81 4.32
N ARG A 14 2.62 14.59 5.36
CA ARG A 14 2.93 14.10 6.71
C ARG A 14 1.68 13.59 7.42
N TYR A 15 1.88 12.61 8.31
CA TYR A 15 0.87 12.26 9.31
C TYR A 15 0.95 13.30 10.44
N LEU A 16 0.20 14.36 10.31
CA LEU A 16 0.02 15.33 11.38
C LEU A 16 -1.16 14.92 12.26
N ASP A 17 -1.09 15.28 13.53
CA ASP A 17 -2.24 15.16 14.42
C ASP A 17 -3.34 16.11 13.90
N GLY A 18 -4.48 15.55 13.53
CA GLY A 18 -5.57 16.33 12.96
C GLY A 18 -6.61 15.52 12.23
N VAL A 19 -7.57 16.22 11.67
CA VAL A 19 -8.65 15.64 10.88
C VAL A 19 -8.16 15.51 9.43
N PHE A 20 -8.23 14.28 8.90
CA PHE A 20 -7.99 14.04 7.47
C PHE A 20 -9.23 14.47 6.68
N THR A 21 -9.03 15.33 5.70
CA THR A 21 -10.08 15.89 4.85
C THR A 21 -9.71 15.77 3.38
N LYS A 22 -10.73 15.72 2.53
CA LYS A 22 -10.58 15.77 1.08
C LYS A 22 -9.92 17.09 0.68
N THR A 23 -8.99 17.03 -0.26
CA THR A 23 -8.30 18.23 -0.76
C THR A 23 -9.01 18.77 -2.01
N PRO A 24 -8.80 20.04 -2.39
CA PRO A 24 -9.32 20.58 -3.64
C PRO A 24 -8.87 19.80 -4.89
N ALA A 25 -7.72 19.12 -4.83
CA ALA A 25 -7.23 18.30 -5.95
C ALA A 25 -8.17 17.12 -6.26
N LEU A 26 -8.91 16.61 -5.27
CA LEU A 26 -9.87 15.52 -5.47
C LEU A 26 -11.08 15.95 -6.31
N ASN A 27 -11.46 17.23 -6.28
CA ASN A 27 -12.55 17.76 -7.09
C ASN A 27 -12.27 17.62 -8.60
N LEU A 28 -10.99 17.51 -8.99
CA LEU A 28 -10.57 17.27 -10.38
C LEU A 28 -10.61 15.77 -10.76
N ALA A 29 -10.92 14.90 -9.82
CA ALA A 29 -10.90 13.46 -10.01
C ALA A 29 -12.12 12.77 -9.35
N PRO A 30 -13.37 13.07 -9.75
CA PRO A 30 -14.59 12.56 -9.11
C PRO A 30 -14.69 11.03 -9.15
N TYR A 31 -14.12 10.39 -10.17
CA TYR A 31 -14.04 8.93 -10.24
C TYR A 31 -13.19 8.35 -9.08
N MET A 32 -12.06 8.97 -8.76
CA MET A 32 -11.22 8.55 -7.64
C MET A 32 -11.93 8.79 -6.29
N GLU A 33 -12.71 9.85 -6.19
CA GLU A 33 -13.53 10.11 -5.02
C GLU A 33 -14.52 8.96 -4.78
N GLY A 34 -15.22 8.52 -5.81
CA GLY A 34 -16.12 7.36 -5.73
C GLY A 34 -15.41 6.07 -5.30
N ILE A 35 -14.18 5.84 -5.77
CA ILE A 35 -13.37 4.70 -5.31
C ILE A 35 -13.04 4.82 -3.82
N ILE A 36 -12.59 5.98 -3.36
CA ILE A 36 -12.20 6.21 -1.96
C ILE A 36 -13.40 6.02 -1.04
N ASP A 37 -14.55 6.60 -1.38
CA ASP A 37 -15.78 6.57 -0.60
C ASP A 37 -16.44 5.17 -0.59
N GLY A 38 -16.11 4.32 -1.56
CA GLY A 38 -16.58 2.94 -1.63
C GLY A 38 -15.96 2.00 -0.60
N PHE A 39 -14.89 2.40 0.09
CA PHE A 39 -14.28 1.57 1.14
C PHE A 39 -14.91 1.83 2.51
N PRO A 40 -15.19 0.76 3.29
CA PRO A 40 -15.69 0.91 4.63
C PRO A 40 -14.58 1.42 5.56
N GLY A 41 -14.80 2.58 6.13
CA GLY A 41 -13.89 3.17 7.09
C GLY A 41 -13.36 4.53 6.66
N ARG A 42 -12.64 5.15 7.60
CA ARG A 42 -12.12 6.49 7.39
C ARG A 42 -10.79 6.41 6.64
N SER A 43 -10.73 7.04 5.46
CA SER A 43 -9.47 7.30 4.81
C SER A 43 -8.63 8.27 5.67
N SER A 44 -7.35 7.99 5.76
CA SER A 44 -6.41 8.90 6.41
C SER A 44 -5.65 9.69 5.37
N ARG A 45 -4.77 9.06 4.62
CA ARG A 45 -3.97 9.71 3.60
C ARG A 45 -4.19 9.03 2.25
N VAL A 46 -4.64 9.78 1.25
CA VAL A 46 -4.82 9.30 -0.12
C VAL A 46 -3.99 10.16 -1.06
N ARG A 47 -3.18 9.52 -1.91
CA ARG A 47 -2.19 10.21 -2.73
C ARG A 47 -2.08 9.62 -4.13
N LEU A 48 -1.84 10.48 -5.11
CA LEU A 48 -1.21 10.09 -6.36
C LEU A 48 0.31 10.17 -6.18
N MET A 49 0.95 9.00 -6.17
CA MET A 49 2.39 8.87 -5.97
C MET A 49 3.08 8.50 -7.27
N GLN A 50 3.95 9.40 -7.71
CA GLN A 50 4.78 9.21 -8.89
C GLN A 50 6.17 8.71 -8.51
N LEU A 51 6.69 7.76 -9.27
CA LEU A 51 8.10 7.38 -9.30
C LEU A 51 8.64 7.67 -10.70
N ARG A 52 9.58 8.61 -10.80
CA ARG A 52 10.14 9.06 -12.08
C ARG A 52 11.00 7.97 -12.73
N PRO A 53 11.29 8.07 -14.03
CA PRO A 53 12.29 7.22 -14.66
C PRO A 53 13.62 7.26 -13.89
N ARG A 54 14.24 6.08 -13.72
CA ARG A 54 15.52 5.87 -13.00
C ARG A 54 15.50 6.21 -11.51
N GLU A 55 14.34 6.56 -10.96
CA GLU A 55 14.21 6.85 -9.53
C GLU A 55 14.15 5.56 -8.70
N ASN A 56 14.74 5.61 -7.50
CA ASN A 56 14.87 4.48 -6.60
C ASN A 56 14.41 4.86 -5.18
N VAL A 57 13.54 4.04 -4.62
CA VAL A 57 13.17 4.07 -3.20
C VAL A 57 13.82 2.85 -2.56
N PHE A 58 14.83 3.08 -1.73
CA PHE A 58 15.62 2.03 -1.08
C PHE A 58 14.79 1.23 -0.07
N TRP A 59 15.35 0.13 0.41
CA TRP A 59 14.74 -0.72 1.41
C TRP A 59 14.34 0.07 2.67
N HIS A 60 13.06 0.07 2.97
CA HIS A 60 12.47 0.67 4.17
C HIS A 60 11.21 -0.12 4.58
N PHE A 61 10.61 0.24 5.69
CA PHE A 61 9.33 -0.30 6.13
C PHE A 61 8.48 0.79 6.76
N ASP A 62 7.18 0.71 6.52
CA ASP A 62 6.17 1.62 7.03
C ASP A 62 5.47 0.96 8.24
N GLY A 63 5.98 1.20 9.43
CA GLY A 63 5.64 0.44 10.64
C GLY A 63 4.16 0.39 11.03
N TRP A 64 3.33 1.27 10.48
CA TRP A 64 1.91 1.38 10.79
C TRP A 64 0.99 0.81 9.70
N GLN A 65 1.50 0.46 8.53
CA GLN A 65 0.74 0.01 7.35
C GLN A 65 0.69 -1.52 7.25
N SER A 66 -0.25 -2.12 7.97
CA SER A 66 -0.60 -3.54 7.89
C SER A 66 -2.01 -3.76 8.43
N LEU A 67 -2.69 -4.81 7.97
CA LEU A 67 -4.04 -5.18 8.43
C LEU A 67 -4.12 -5.43 9.95
N ASP A 68 -3.02 -5.82 10.58
CA ASP A 68 -2.91 -6.01 12.03
C ASP A 68 -2.21 -4.85 12.77
N LYS A 69 -2.15 -3.69 12.12
CA LYS A 69 -1.62 -2.43 12.65
C LYS A 69 -2.71 -1.33 12.65
N ARG A 70 -2.28 -0.07 12.54
CA ARG A 70 -3.18 1.08 12.61
C ARG A 70 -3.88 1.37 11.28
N TYR A 71 -3.18 1.19 10.16
CA TYR A 71 -3.66 1.51 8.83
C TYR A 71 -3.44 0.35 7.87
N VAL A 72 -4.38 0.18 6.94
CA VAL A 72 -4.20 -0.61 5.72
C VAL A 72 -3.77 0.33 4.61
N ARG A 73 -2.74 -0.04 3.86
CA ARG A 73 -2.38 0.66 2.63
C ARG A 73 -2.78 -0.17 1.42
N LEU A 74 -3.60 0.45 0.59
CA LEU A 74 -4.06 -0.10 -0.69
C LEU A 74 -3.45 0.67 -1.85
N HIS A 75 -3.19 -0.03 -2.93
CA HIS A 75 -2.65 0.56 -4.16
C HIS A 75 -3.52 0.23 -5.35
N ILE A 76 -3.75 1.22 -6.20
CA ILE A 76 -4.24 1.02 -7.56
C ILE A 76 -3.18 1.60 -8.49
N PRO A 77 -2.45 0.76 -9.27
CA PRO A 77 -1.58 1.26 -10.33
C PRO A 77 -2.41 2.00 -11.38
N ILE A 78 -1.98 3.19 -11.78
CA ILE A 78 -2.61 3.99 -12.85
C ILE A 78 -1.74 3.92 -14.08
N VAL A 79 -0.44 4.20 -13.91
CA VAL A 79 0.56 4.11 -14.97
C VAL A 79 1.71 3.25 -14.45
N THR A 80 2.15 2.30 -15.27
CA THR A 80 3.33 1.49 -14.97
C THR A 80 4.06 1.11 -16.27
N ASN A 81 5.24 0.54 -16.16
CA ASN A 81 6.00 0.03 -17.31
C ASN A 81 6.79 -1.23 -16.91
N SER A 82 7.34 -1.95 -17.89
CA SER A 82 8.04 -3.22 -17.68
C SER A 82 9.35 -3.09 -16.90
N GLY A 83 9.91 -1.88 -16.80
CA GLY A 83 11.13 -1.60 -16.03
C GLY A 83 10.89 -1.38 -14.54
N VAL A 84 9.61 -1.28 -14.11
CA VAL A 84 9.31 -1.10 -12.69
C VAL A 84 9.60 -2.39 -11.90
N ARG A 85 10.36 -2.25 -10.83
CA ARG A 85 10.63 -3.29 -9.84
C ARG A 85 10.07 -2.86 -8.51
N PHE A 86 9.07 -3.57 -8.04
CA PHE A 86 8.49 -3.35 -6.72
C PHE A 86 8.59 -4.65 -5.92
N GLN A 87 9.29 -4.60 -4.80
CA GLN A 87 9.50 -5.76 -3.94
C GLN A 87 8.99 -5.50 -2.54
N ILE A 88 8.20 -6.43 -2.01
CA ILE A 88 7.81 -6.47 -0.60
C ILE A 88 8.40 -7.76 -0.02
N SER A 89 9.31 -7.62 0.93
CA SER A 89 10.10 -8.73 1.45
C SER A 89 10.88 -9.42 0.31
N HIS A 90 10.54 -10.65 -0.04
CA HIS A 90 11.16 -11.42 -1.12
C HIS A 90 10.30 -11.53 -2.37
N GLU A 91 9.07 -10.98 -2.35
CA GLU A 91 8.13 -11.08 -3.47
C GLU A 91 8.30 -9.90 -4.43
N ASP A 92 8.40 -10.22 -5.71
CA ASP A 92 8.31 -9.24 -6.79
C ASP A 92 6.83 -8.96 -7.11
N CYS A 93 6.41 -7.75 -6.82
CA CYS A 93 5.02 -7.31 -7.03
C CYS A 93 4.83 -6.82 -8.47
N ARG A 94 4.12 -7.59 -9.27
CA ARG A 94 3.80 -7.25 -10.67
C ARG A 94 2.35 -6.80 -10.76
N TRP A 95 2.07 -5.64 -10.29
CA TRP A 95 0.74 -5.06 -10.24
C TRP A 95 0.39 -4.36 -11.55
N ARG A 96 -0.78 -4.68 -12.10
CA ARG A 96 -1.25 -4.13 -13.37
C ARG A 96 -2.11 -2.89 -13.15
N PRO A 97 -2.18 -1.98 -14.15
CA PRO A 97 -3.08 -0.83 -14.08
C PRO A 97 -4.53 -1.25 -13.82
N GLY A 98 -5.21 -0.51 -12.95
CA GLY A 98 -6.61 -0.74 -12.60
C GLY A 98 -6.85 -1.83 -11.54
N GLU A 99 -5.86 -2.65 -11.20
CA GLU A 99 -6.00 -3.67 -10.15
C GLU A 99 -5.89 -3.04 -8.76
N LEU A 100 -6.72 -3.52 -7.82
CA LEU A 100 -6.60 -3.16 -6.41
C LEU A 100 -5.68 -4.14 -5.68
N TRP A 101 -4.66 -3.61 -5.03
CA TRP A 101 -3.65 -4.41 -4.33
C TRP A 101 -3.49 -4.02 -2.87
N TYR A 102 -3.36 -5.01 -2.03
CA TYR A 102 -2.87 -4.88 -0.66
C TYR A 102 -1.44 -5.38 -0.57
N GLY A 103 -0.57 -4.58 0.04
CA GLY A 103 0.75 -4.99 0.49
C GLY A 103 0.89 -4.82 2.00
N ASP A 104 1.54 -5.76 2.69
CA ASP A 104 1.91 -5.56 4.09
C ASP A 104 3.21 -4.73 4.14
N PHE A 105 3.05 -3.40 4.13
CA PHE A 105 4.16 -2.46 4.11
C PHE A 105 4.91 -2.33 5.44
N ALA A 106 4.41 -2.98 6.49
CA ALA A 106 5.17 -3.16 7.72
C ALA A 106 6.33 -4.19 7.55
N PHE A 107 6.38 -4.90 6.43
CA PHE A 107 7.57 -5.61 5.97
C PHE A 107 8.46 -4.69 5.14
N PRO A 108 9.77 -4.96 5.09
CA PRO A 108 10.67 -4.22 4.23
C PRO A 108 10.26 -4.30 2.76
N HIS A 109 10.33 -3.15 2.12
CA HIS A 109 9.99 -3.03 0.71
C HIS A 109 10.87 -1.99 0.02
N ARG A 110 10.97 -2.11 -1.30
CA ARG A 110 11.69 -1.18 -2.16
C ARG A 110 11.02 -1.03 -3.51
N LEU A 111 11.30 0.08 -4.19
CA LEU A 111 10.85 0.33 -5.54
C LEU A 111 12.00 0.88 -6.38
N TYR A 112 12.00 0.52 -7.65
CA TYR A 112 12.87 1.09 -8.67
C TYR A 112 12.09 1.20 -9.98
N ASN A 113 12.18 2.33 -10.64
CA ASN A 113 11.65 2.50 -11.99
C ASN A 113 12.81 2.48 -12.99
N GLY A 114 13.11 1.32 -13.55
CA GLY A 114 14.13 1.14 -14.57
C GLY A 114 13.69 1.49 -15.99
N GLY A 115 12.43 1.86 -16.18
CA GLY A 115 11.87 2.27 -17.48
C GLY A 115 12.10 3.73 -17.80
N ASP A 116 11.57 4.17 -18.93
CA ASP A 116 11.72 5.52 -19.47
C ASP A 116 10.48 6.39 -19.27
N SER A 117 9.39 5.82 -18.72
CA SER A 117 8.17 6.53 -18.38
C SER A 117 7.93 6.51 -16.88
N PRO A 118 7.18 7.49 -16.32
CA PRO A 118 6.86 7.50 -14.90
C PRO A 118 5.94 6.33 -14.51
N ARG A 119 6.03 5.91 -13.26
CA ARG A 119 5.05 5.02 -12.62
C ARG A 119 4.18 5.86 -11.70
N VAL A 120 2.85 5.74 -11.80
CA VAL A 120 1.89 6.46 -10.96
C VAL A 120 0.93 5.47 -10.32
N HIS A 121 0.78 5.55 -8.99
CA HIS A 121 -0.21 4.78 -8.25
C HIS A 121 -1.12 5.70 -7.43
N LEU A 122 -2.40 5.36 -7.38
CA LEU A 122 -3.28 5.81 -6.32
C LEU A 122 -2.96 4.97 -5.06
N VAL A 123 -2.51 5.65 -4.01
CA VAL A 123 -2.14 5.02 -2.73
C VAL A 123 -3.08 5.52 -1.65
N MET A 124 -3.79 4.59 -1.03
CA MET A 124 -4.86 4.89 -0.08
C MET A 124 -4.55 4.24 1.28
N ASP A 125 -4.48 5.05 2.32
CA ASP A 125 -4.32 4.59 3.69
C ASP A 125 -5.68 4.70 4.41
N PHE A 126 -6.21 3.59 4.92
CA PHE A 126 -7.45 3.54 5.70
C PHE A 126 -7.20 3.10 7.13
N ALA A 127 -7.88 3.72 8.08
CA ALA A 127 -7.89 3.25 9.45
C ALA A 127 -8.51 1.83 9.53
N VAL A 128 -7.81 0.92 10.19
CA VAL A 128 -8.26 -0.47 10.29
C VAL A 128 -9.49 -0.56 11.20
N ASN A 129 -10.59 -1.13 10.69
CA ASN A 129 -11.80 -1.46 11.41
C ASN A 129 -12.29 -2.87 11.02
N ASN A 130 -13.37 -3.35 11.63
CA ASN A 130 -13.88 -4.71 11.39
C ASN A 130 -14.47 -4.86 9.98
N ASP A 131 -15.16 -3.85 9.47
CA ASP A 131 -15.78 -3.91 8.14
C ASP A 131 -14.72 -3.92 7.05
N LEU A 132 -13.66 -3.11 7.21
CA LEU A 132 -12.52 -3.14 6.32
C LEU A 132 -11.80 -4.50 6.38
N LYS A 133 -11.62 -5.07 7.57
CA LYS A 133 -11.02 -6.41 7.72
C LYS A 133 -11.85 -7.50 7.04
N ALA A 134 -13.17 -7.39 7.06
CA ALA A 134 -14.07 -8.36 6.45
C ALA A 134 -13.89 -8.48 4.92
N LEU A 135 -13.36 -7.44 4.26
CA LEU A 135 -13.04 -7.46 2.83
C LEU A 135 -11.84 -8.36 2.50
N PHE A 136 -11.03 -8.72 3.49
CA PHE A 136 -9.82 -9.50 3.27
C PHE A 136 -10.09 -11.01 3.38
N PRO A 137 -9.41 -11.86 2.57
CA PRO A 137 -9.48 -13.30 2.72
C PRO A 137 -9.15 -13.76 4.16
N ARG A 138 -9.87 -14.76 4.66
CA ARG A 138 -9.68 -15.31 6.00
C ARG A 138 -8.21 -15.66 6.31
N ALA A 139 -7.52 -16.26 5.36
CA ALA A 139 -6.11 -16.60 5.52
C ALA A 139 -5.20 -15.39 5.83
N ILE A 140 -5.53 -14.21 5.27
CA ILE A 140 -4.81 -12.96 5.62
C ILE A 140 -5.19 -12.53 7.03
N GLN A 141 -6.47 -12.60 7.41
CA GLN A 141 -6.92 -12.23 8.75
C GLN A 141 -6.29 -13.13 9.83
N ASP A 142 -6.32 -14.43 9.63
CA ASP A 142 -5.84 -15.43 10.59
C ASP A 142 -4.31 -15.44 10.71
N GLY A 143 -3.60 -15.03 9.66
CA GLY A 143 -2.14 -14.94 9.63
C GLY A 143 -1.52 -13.84 10.51
N ALA A 144 -2.29 -13.01 11.20
CA ALA A 144 -1.81 -11.85 11.96
C ALA A 144 -0.74 -12.19 13.02
N LYS A 145 -0.92 -13.28 13.76
CA LYS A 145 0.06 -13.73 14.78
C LYS A 145 1.40 -14.11 14.15
N THR A 146 1.36 -14.84 13.05
CA THR A 146 2.56 -15.27 12.32
C THR A 146 3.28 -14.07 11.72
N ARG A 147 2.57 -13.14 11.05
CA ARG A 147 3.17 -11.90 10.52
C ARG A 147 3.85 -11.09 11.62
N ARG A 148 3.24 -10.93 12.80
CA ARG A 148 3.88 -10.22 13.93
C ARG A 148 5.18 -10.86 14.38
N LYS A 149 5.22 -12.20 14.49
CA LYS A 149 6.45 -12.93 14.85
C LYS A 149 7.54 -12.70 13.81
N ILE A 150 7.22 -12.85 12.52
CA ILE A 150 8.18 -12.69 11.44
C ILE A 150 8.69 -11.24 11.38
N ARG A 151 7.80 -10.22 11.48
CA ARG A 151 8.23 -8.81 11.50
C ARG A 151 9.18 -8.53 12.66
N LYS A 152 8.90 -9.08 13.86
CA LYS A 152 9.80 -8.92 15.01
C LYS A 152 11.19 -9.48 14.70
N LEU A 153 11.26 -10.68 14.13
CA LEU A 153 12.54 -11.26 13.70
C LEU A 153 13.28 -10.39 12.67
N CYS A 154 12.54 -9.74 11.74
CA CYS A 154 13.11 -8.83 10.77
C CYS A 154 13.66 -7.55 11.40
N THR A 155 13.01 -7.04 12.45
CA THR A 155 13.42 -5.78 13.13
C THR A 155 14.53 -6.01 14.17
N ASP A 156 14.50 -7.12 14.89
CA ASP A 156 15.46 -7.42 15.96
C ASP A 156 16.83 -7.83 15.41
N SER A 157 16.91 -8.28 14.18
CA SER A 157 18.16 -8.73 13.57
C SER A 157 18.52 -7.95 12.31
N LYS A 158 19.15 -6.79 12.48
CA LYS A 158 19.76 -6.03 11.35
C LYS A 158 20.74 -6.87 10.52
N VAL A 159 21.24 -7.97 11.03
CA VAL A 159 22.27 -8.84 10.42
C VAL A 159 21.67 -10.13 9.80
N VAL A 160 20.61 -10.68 10.36
CA VAL A 160 19.98 -11.93 9.90
C VAL A 160 19.05 -11.69 8.71
N TYR A 161 18.72 -10.44 8.42
CA TYR A 161 17.83 -10.02 7.36
C TYR A 161 18.17 -10.60 5.97
N ARG A 162 19.45 -10.75 5.67
CA ARG A 162 19.92 -11.23 4.36
C ARG A 162 19.78 -12.74 4.13
N LYS A 163 19.73 -13.59 5.16
CA LYS A 163 19.79 -15.05 5.00
C LYS A 163 18.55 -15.82 5.48
N VAL A 164 17.89 -15.41 6.54
CA VAL A 164 16.83 -16.21 7.18
C VAL A 164 15.44 -15.79 6.70
N VAL A 165 15.20 -14.50 6.51
CA VAL A 165 13.89 -13.99 6.06
C VAL A 165 13.55 -14.47 4.66
N TYR A 166 14.53 -14.67 3.80
CA TYR A 166 14.34 -15.18 2.43
C TYR A 166 13.63 -16.54 2.34
N ARG A 167 13.78 -17.40 3.33
CA ARG A 167 13.20 -18.75 3.34
C ARG A 167 11.88 -18.86 4.08
N THR A 168 11.63 -18.05 5.10
CA THR A 168 10.50 -18.24 6.02
C THR A 168 9.25 -17.46 5.59
N VAL A 169 9.40 -16.39 4.82
CA VAL A 169 8.28 -15.51 4.43
C VAL A 169 7.53 -15.98 3.19
N GLN A 170 8.03 -16.98 2.46
CA GLN A 170 7.36 -17.54 1.26
C GLN A 170 5.91 -18.00 1.50
N VAL A 171 5.54 -18.29 2.72
CA VAL A 171 4.20 -18.83 3.04
C VAL A 171 3.14 -17.75 3.23
N VAL A 172 3.52 -16.51 3.54
CA VAL A 172 2.58 -15.49 4.06
C VAL A 172 2.07 -14.51 2.99
N HIS A 173 2.78 -14.32 1.87
CA HIS A 173 2.49 -13.23 0.93
C HIS A 173 1.79 -13.60 -0.38
N ARG A 174 1.43 -14.85 -0.60
CA ARG A 174 0.76 -15.27 -1.85
C ARG A 174 -0.71 -14.87 -1.98
N GLN A 175 -1.24 -14.07 -1.07
CA GLN A 175 -2.64 -13.72 -1.09
C GLN A 175 -2.85 -12.24 -1.37
N THR A 176 -3.24 -11.97 -2.58
CA THR A 176 -3.74 -10.68 -3.03
C THR A 176 -5.21 -10.54 -2.60
N VAL A 177 -5.60 -9.36 -2.17
CA VAL A 177 -7.01 -9.01 -2.03
C VAL A 177 -7.56 -8.83 -3.43
N GLN A 178 -8.40 -9.75 -3.86
CA GLN A 178 -9.24 -9.46 -5.01
C GLN A 178 -10.37 -8.51 -4.55
N PRO A 179 -10.66 -7.44 -5.29
CA PRO A 179 -11.75 -6.57 -4.93
C PRO A 179 -13.05 -7.39 -4.89
N PRO A 180 -13.87 -7.27 -3.84
CA PRO A 180 -15.18 -7.93 -3.78
C PRO A 180 -16.18 -7.35 -4.79
N LEU A 181 -15.80 -6.27 -5.44
CA LEU A 181 -16.60 -5.56 -6.42
C LEU A 181 -15.90 -5.65 -7.78
N THR A 182 -16.55 -6.30 -8.73
CA THR A 182 -16.32 -6.04 -10.14
C THR A 182 -16.74 -4.59 -10.40
N TRP A 183 -15.86 -3.65 -10.13
CA TRP A 183 -16.03 -2.32 -10.66
C TRP A 183 -15.93 -2.43 -12.18
N PRO A 184 -16.92 -1.97 -12.93
CA PRO A 184 -16.76 -1.85 -14.36
C PRO A 184 -15.62 -0.87 -14.60
N LEU A 185 -14.45 -1.41 -14.88
CA LEU A 185 -13.36 -0.65 -15.45
C LEU A 185 -13.73 -0.48 -16.92
N PHE A 186 -14.40 0.68 -17.23
CA PHE A 186 -14.72 1.19 -18.56
C PHE A 186 -15.61 0.31 -19.45
#